data_78ee0f9ecfb130099e5fbc4ec53ad849
#
_entry.id   78ee0f9ecfb130099e5fbc4ec53ad849
#
_cell.length_a   1.000
_cell.length_b   1.000
_cell.length_c   1.000
_cell.angle_alpha   90.00
_cell.angle_beta   90.00
_cell.angle_gamma   90.00
#
_symmetry.space_group_name_H-M   'P 1'
#
loop_
_entity.id
_entity.type
_entity.pdbx_description
1 polymer ?
#
loop_
_entity_poly.entity_id
_entity_poly.type
_entity_poly.pdbx_seq_one_letter_code
_entity_poly.pdbx_strand_id
1 'polypeptide(L)'
;MVIFGLPFFQIYGISGVRHETYNLTNFRSFITFAVVTGIILTGINMLLVSNAMSGVTDLRELSIHVIEMVIEETDVGISWIVRLCALFTTLGALFLYTNKRVLSCLLMTMSGGVALATLAWGGHAVMHDGLHYYLHLLSDLTHLGAAGAWTGALVAFAILLMRRNEHNAQSVIVISDSLAKFATAGTVIVVALILSALVNYLYIAEGNLTPLFNSSWGRIL
;
A
#
# COMPACT_ATOMS: atom_id res chain seq x y z
N MET A 1 -1.38 -0.78 -1.50
CA MET A 1 -1.49 -1.62 -0.28
C MET A 1 -1.08 -3.07 -0.55
N VAL A 2 -1.75 -3.80 -1.43
CA VAL A 2 -1.47 -5.23 -1.66
C VAL A 2 -0.06 -5.50 -2.20
N ILE A 3 0.45 -4.63 -3.10
CA ILE A 3 1.81 -4.72 -3.68
C ILE A 3 2.90 -4.67 -2.61
N PHE A 4 2.68 -3.95 -1.52
CA PHE A 4 3.53 -3.91 -0.34
C PHE A 4 3.25 -5.08 0.61
N GLY A 5 2.00 -5.22 1.04
CA GLY A 5 1.64 -6.06 2.18
C GLY A 5 1.68 -7.55 1.90
N LEU A 6 1.35 -8.00 0.67
CA LEU A 6 1.35 -9.42 0.35
C LEU A 6 2.77 -10.01 0.27
N PRO A 7 3.77 -9.36 -0.38
CA PRO A 7 5.17 -9.79 -0.29
C PRO A 7 5.73 -9.68 1.13
N PHE A 8 5.37 -8.63 1.87
CA PHE A 8 5.74 -8.47 3.28
C PHE A 8 5.25 -9.65 4.13
N PHE A 9 3.97 -10.02 4.00
CA PHE A 9 3.43 -11.19 4.69
C PHE A 9 4.18 -12.49 4.33
N GLN A 10 4.62 -12.65 3.09
CA GLN A 10 5.39 -13.83 2.70
C GLN A 10 6.74 -13.93 3.41
N ILE A 11 7.35 -12.79 3.77
CA ILE A 11 8.63 -12.77 4.46
C ILE A 11 8.48 -13.29 5.89
N TYR A 12 7.48 -12.83 6.65
CA TYR A 12 7.33 -13.20 8.05
C TYR A 12 6.30 -14.32 8.29
N GLY A 13 5.21 -14.35 7.55
CA GLY A 13 4.09 -15.25 7.80
C GLY A 13 4.31 -16.66 7.27
N ILE A 14 5.03 -16.81 6.15
CA ILE A 14 5.26 -18.12 5.48
C ILE A 14 6.72 -18.58 5.65
N SER A 15 7.53 -17.87 6.42
CA SER A 15 8.92 -18.25 6.67
C SER A 15 9.01 -19.63 7.38
N GLY A 16 9.85 -20.54 6.85
CA GLY A 16 10.09 -21.87 7.46
C GLY A 16 9.23 -23.01 6.95
N VAL A 17 8.24 -22.76 6.09
CA VAL A 17 7.46 -23.82 5.44
C VAL A 17 8.22 -24.33 4.21
N ARG A 18 8.29 -25.68 4.03
CA ARG A 18 8.86 -26.26 2.80
C ARG A 18 8.12 -25.74 1.58
N HIS A 19 8.85 -24.98 0.76
CA HIS A 19 8.33 -24.17 -0.35
C HIS A 19 7.71 -24.96 -1.51
N GLU A 20 7.91 -26.27 -1.56
CA GLU A 20 7.43 -27.13 -2.68
C GLU A 20 5.91 -27.34 -2.67
N THR A 21 5.25 -27.20 -1.53
CA THR A 21 3.84 -27.57 -1.38
C THR A 21 2.87 -26.44 -1.77
N TYR A 22 3.34 -25.17 -1.80
CA TYR A 22 2.51 -24.04 -2.17
C TYR A 22 2.93 -23.46 -3.52
N ASN A 23 2.35 -23.99 -4.58
CA ASN A 23 2.56 -23.51 -5.95
C ASN A 23 2.01 -22.09 -6.11
N LEU A 24 2.92 -21.12 -6.05
CA LEU A 24 2.65 -19.66 -5.97
C LEU A 24 2.40 -19.02 -7.35
N THR A 25 1.98 -19.81 -8.34
CA THR A 25 1.60 -19.26 -9.66
C THR A 25 0.55 -18.14 -9.51
N ASN A 26 -0.41 -18.31 -8.61
CA ASN A 26 -1.42 -17.28 -8.35
C ASN A 26 -0.86 -16.04 -7.64
N PHE A 27 0.19 -16.18 -6.81
CA PHE A 27 0.84 -15.02 -6.20
C PHE A 27 1.43 -14.11 -7.26
N ARG A 28 2.20 -14.67 -8.20
CA ARG A 28 2.79 -13.88 -9.30
C ARG A 28 1.71 -13.20 -10.14
N SER A 29 0.70 -13.95 -10.56
CA SER A 29 -0.41 -13.41 -11.35
C SER A 29 -1.16 -12.32 -10.59
N PHE A 30 -1.39 -12.52 -9.29
CA PHE A 30 -2.08 -11.55 -8.45
C PHE A 30 -1.27 -10.26 -8.29
N ILE A 31 0.03 -10.36 -7.99
CA ILE A 31 0.91 -9.18 -7.90
C ILE A 31 1.03 -8.50 -9.26
N THR A 32 1.19 -9.25 -10.37
CA THR A 32 1.23 -8.67 -11.71
C THR A 32 -0.05 -7.89 -12.01
N PHE A 33 -1.22 -8.47 -11.74
CA PHE A 33 -2.50 -7.80 -11.91
C PHE A 33 -2.60 -6.52 -11.07
N ALA A 34 -2.21 -6.59 -9.79
CA ALA A 34 -2.23 -5.44 -8.89
C ALA A 34 -1.30 -4.32 -9.35
N VAL A 35 -0.10 -4.66 -9.84
CA VAL A 35 0.86 -3.66 -10.34
C VAL A 35 0.40 -3.03 -11.64
N VAL A 36 -0.09 -3.83 -12.60
CA VAL A 36 -0.63 -3.31 -13.87
C VAL A 36 -1.81 -2.37 -13.61
N THR A 37 -2.74 -2.78 -12.73
CA THR A 37 -3.83 -1.91 -12.30
C THR A 37 -3.30 -0.64 -11.63
N GLY A 38 -2.28 -0.75 -10.77
CA GLY A 38 -1.62 0.39 -10.14
C GLY A 38 -1.01 1.36 -11.14
N ILE A 39 -0.35 0.88 -12.19
CA ILE A 39 0.22 1.71 -13.26
C ILE A 39 -0.89 2.45 -14.01
N ILE A 40 -1.96 1.74 -14.40
CA ILE A 40 -3.11 2.35 -15.11
C ILE A 40 -3.75 3.44 -14.24
N LEU A 41 -4.03 3.13 -12.96
CA LEU A 41 -4.63 4.11 -12.04
C LEU A 41 -3.70 5.29 -11.79
N THR A 42 -2.40 5.08 -11.75
CA THR A 42 -1.40 6.17 -11.62
C THR A 42 -1.42 7.07 -12.84
N GLY A 43 -1.56 6.52 -14.06
CA GLY A 43 -1.73 7.30 -15.27
C GLY A 43 -3.03 8.10 -15.29
N ILE A 44 -4.16 7.46 -14.93
CA ILE A 44 -5.47 8.14 -14.83
C ILE A 44 -5.41 9.28 -13.79
N ASN A 45 -4.80 9.02 -12.63
CA ASN A 45 -4.66 10.04 -11.59
C ASN A 45 -3.88 11.25 -12.09
N MET A 46 -2.81 11.06 -12.88
CA MET A 46 -2.04 12.16 -13.46
C MET A 46 -2.89 13.01 -14.40
N LEU A 47 -3.70 12.38 -15.25
CA LEU A 47 -4.61 13.11 -16.14
C LEU A 47 -5.64 13.92 -15.36
N LEU A 48 -6.22 13.35 -14.29
CA LEU A 48 -7.21 14.04 -13.46
C LEU A 48 -6.60 15.22 -12.70
N VAL A 49 -5.39 15.05 -12.15
CA VAL A 49 -4.69 16.13 -11.43
C VAL A 49 -4.29 17.25 -12.40
N SER A 50 -3.73 16.91 -13.56
CA SER A 50 -3.39 17.91 -14.59
C SER A 50 -4.63 18.68 -15.06
N ASN A 51 -5.77 18.01 -15.23
CA ASN A 51 -7.01 18.66 -15.59
C ASN A 51 -7.51 19.61 -14.47
N ALA A 52 -7.44 19.17 -13.22
CA ALA A 52 -7.83 20.00 -12.08
C ALA A 52 -6.92 21.24 -11.94
N MET A 53 -5.63 21.11 -12.22
CA MET A 53 -4.66 22.23 -12.16
C MET A 53 -4.78 23.18 -13.35
N SER A 54 -5.22 22.69 -14.52
CA SER A 54 -5.42 23.52 -15.72
C SER A 54 -6.64 24.42 -15.64
N GLY A 55 -7.62 24.11 -14.75
CA GLY A 55 -8.89 24.81 -14.68
C GLY A 55 -9.84 24.53 -15.84
N VAL A 56 -9.48 23.60 -16.75
CA VAL A 56 -10.32 23.21 -17.89
C VAL A 56 -11.41 22.24 -17.42
N THR A 57 -12.63 22.40 -17.95
CA THR A 57 -13.78 21.58 -17.53
C THR A 57 -13.88 20.25 -18.28
N ASP A 58 -13.33 20.16 -19.50
CA ASP A 58 -13.34 18.96 -20.34
C ASP A 58 -11.91 18.40 -20.49
N LEU A 59 -11.74 17.12 -20.17
CA LEU A 59 -10.47 16.38 -20.38
C LEU A 59 -9.96 16.42 -21.83
N ARG A 60 -10.84 16.62 -22.80
CA ARG A 60 -10.48 16.72 -24.21
C ARG A 60 -9.74 18.00 -24.59
N GLU A 61 -9.89 19.03 -23.77
CA GLU A 61 -9.22 20.33 -23.93
C GLU A 61 -7.88 20.38 -23.20
N LEU A 62 -7.53 19.31 -22.45
CA LEU A 62 -6.28 19.22 -21.72
C LEU A 62 -5.08 19.17 -22.68
N SER A 63 -4.27 20.21 -22.66
CA SER A 63 -3.05 20.27 -23.47
C SER A 63 -1.95 19.35 -22.91
N ILE A 64 -1.19 18.70 -23.79
CA ILE A 64 0.01 17.92 -23.43
C ILE A 64 1.01 18.79 -22.65
N HIS A 65 1.14 20.05 -23.03
CA HIS A 65 2.03 20.99 -22.36
C HIS A 65 1.70 21.20 -20.86
N VAL A 66 0.40 21.17 -20.50
CA VAL A 66 0.00 21.23 -19.09
C VAL A 66 0.46 19.97 -18.32
N ILE A 67 0.33 18.80 -18.96
CA ILE A 67 0.78 17.54 -18.34
C ILE A 67 2.30 17.57 -18.12
N GLU A 68 3.05 18.02 -19.12
CA GLU A 68 4.52 18.19 -19.02
C GLU A 68 4.90 19.14 -17.89
N MET A 69 4.25 20.30 -17.81
CA MET A 69 4.48 21.28 -16.75
C MET A 69 4.17 20.70 -15.35
N VAL A 70 3.08 19.96 -15.20
CA VAL A 70 2.75 19.30 -13.92
C VAL A 70 3.81 18.24 -13.56
N ILE A 71 4.32 17.50 -14.53
CA ILE A 71 5.35 16.47 -14.30
C ILE A 71 6.69 17.11 -13.92
N GLU A 72 7.11 18.19 -14.58
CA GLU A 72 8.44 18.75 -14.44
C GLU A 72 8.55 19.76 -13.31
N GLU A 73 7.47 20.52 -13.02
CA GLU A 73 7.52 21.68 -12.14
C GLU A 73 6.81 21.47 -10.80
N THR A 74 6.20 20.29 -10.56
CA THR A 74 5.42 20.06 -9.33
C THR A 74 5.89 18.87 -8.50
N ASP A 75 5.71 18.95 -7.18
CA ASP A 75 5.93 17.81 -6.27
C ASP A 75 5.03 16.61 -6.60
N VAL A 76 3.85 16.85 -7.17
CA VAL A 76 2.94 15.79 -7.65
C VAL A 76 3.59 15.02 -8.79
N GLY A 77 4.25 15.71 -9.73
CA GLY A 77 4.99 15.08 -10.83
C GLY A 77 6.15 14.22 -10.33
N ILE A 78 6.94 14.75 -9.38
CA ILE A 78 8.04 13.98 -8.76
C ILE A 78 7.50 12.73 -8.07
N SER A 79 6.45 12.85 -7.27
CA SER A 79 5.83 11.71 -6.59
C SER A 79 5.28 10.67 -7.56
N TRP A 80 4.74 11.11 -8.70
CA TRP A 80 4.23 10.27 -9.78
C TRP A 80 5.35 9.45 -10.46
N ILE A 81 6.48 10.10 -10.80
CA ILE A 81 7.66 9.43 -11.37
C ILE A 81 8.18 8.38 -10.39
N VAL A 82 8.39 8.74 -9.13
CA VAL A 82 8.87 7.83 -8.08
C VAL A 82 7.94 6.62 -7.96
N ARG A 83 6.62 6.83 -7.98
CA ARG A 83 5.63 5.77 -7.92
C ARG A 83 5.70 4.83 -9.12
N LEU A 84 5.82 5.35 -10.34
CA LEU A 84 6.00 4.53 -11.53
C LEU A 84 7.29 3.71 -11.48
N CYS A 85 8.41 4.32 -11.12
CA CYS A 85 9.68 3.60 -10.94
C CYS A 85 9.55 2.47 -9.91
N ALA A 86 8.87 2.71 -8.80
CA ALA A 86 8.61 1.70 -7.78
C ALA A 86 7.73 0.55 -8.30
N LEU A 87 6.68 0.85 -9.07
CA LEU A 87 5.82 -0.17 -9.68
C LEU A 87 6.57 -1.00 -10.73
N PHE A 88 7.39 -0.39 -11.58
CA PHE A 88 8.23 -1.10 -12.53
C PHE A 88 9.31 -1.94 -11.83
N THR A 89 9.89 -1.45 -10.74
CA THR A 89 10.82 -2.23 -9.90
C THR A 89 10.14 -3.47 -9.33
N THR A 90 8.88 -3.35 -8.90
CA THR A 90 8.08 -4.50 -8.44
C THR A 90 7.90 -5.54 -9.56
N LEU A 91 7.59 -5.11 -10.80
CA LEU A 91 7.51 -6.01 -11.95
C LEU A 91 8.85 -6.69 -12.25
N GLY A 92 9.94 -5.95 -12.20
CA GLY A 92 11.30 -6.50 -12.35
C GLY A 92 11.63 -7.53 -11.26
N ALA A 93 11.25 -7.28 -10.01
CA ALA A 93 11.48 -8.19 -8.92
C ALA A 93 10.73 -9.54 -9.09
N LEU A 94 9.60 -9.57 -9.81
CA LEU A 94 8.87 -10.81 -10.10
C LEU A 94 9.67 -11.80 -10.94
N PHE A 95 10.61 -11.35 -11.77
CA PHE A 95 11.50 -12.24 -12.52
C PHE A 95 12.46 -13.00 -11.61
N LEU A 96 12.82 -12.43 -10.45
CA LEU A 96 13.70 -13.07 -9.47
C LEU A 96 12.95 -14.07 -8.58
N TYR A 97 11.62 -14.06 -8.60
CA TYR A 97 10.79 -14.79 -7.64
C TYR A 97 11.01 -16.31 -7.65
N THR A 98 11.29 -16.89 -8.82
CA THR A 98 11.54 -18.35 -8.97
C THR A 98 12.89 -18.79 -8.41
N ASN A 99 13.92 -17.96 -8.57
CA ASN A 99 15.29 -18.32 -8.26
C ASN A 99 15.78 -17.73 -6.92
N LYS A 100 15.28 -16.54 -6.56
CA LYS A 100 15.71 -15.78 -5.37
C LYS A 100 14.49 -15.18 -4.65
N ARG A 101 13.62 -16.06 -4.15
CA ARG A 101 12.31 -15.68 -3.60
C ARG A 101 12.39 -14.62 -2.50
N VAL A 102 13.27 -14.82 -1.51
CA VAL A 102 13.38 -13.86 -0.38
C VAL A 102 13.81 -12.49 -0.88
N LEU A 103 14.81 -12.43 -1.76
CA LEU A 103 15.27 -11.18 -2.37
C LEU A 103 14.14 -10.52 -3.18
N SER A 104 13.41 -11.30 -3.97
CA SER A 104 12.26 -10.82 -4.73
C SER A 104 11.19 -10.23 -3.82
N CYS A 105 10.80 -10.94 -2.75
CA CYS A 105 9.82 -10.44 -1.78
C CYS A 105 10.31 -9.18 -1.07
N LEU A 106 11.59 -9.09 -0.71
CA LEU A 106 12.18 -7.88 -0.12
C LEU A 106 12.10 -6.70 -1.08
N LEU A 107 12.52 -6.89 -2.34
CA LEU A 107 12.47 -5.85 -3.36
C LEU A 107 11.03 -5.38 -3.62
N MET A 108 10.06 -6.31 -3.74
CA MET A 108 8.66 -5.98 -3.91
C MET A 108 8.08 -5.26 -2.68
N THR A 109 8.47 -5.65 -1.47
CA THR A 109 8.05 -4.98 -0.24
C THR A 109 8.60 -3.55 -0.18
N MET A 110 9.88 -3.37 -0.45
CA MET A 110 10.50 -2.04 -0.41
C MET A 110 9.93 -1.13 -1.50
N SER A 111 9.87 -1.60 -2.75
CA SER A 111 9.30 -0.81 -3.85
C SER A 111 7.81 -0.53 -3.65
N GLY A 112 7.03 -1.52 -3.17
CA GLY A 112 5.63 -1.32 -2.80
C GLY A 112 5.45 -0.32 -1.65
N GLY A 113 6.37 -0.32 -0.67
CA GLY A 113 6.43 0.66 0.41
C GLY A 113 6.71 2.07 -0.11
N VAL A 114 7.67 2.22 -1.02
CA VAL A 114 7.94 3.51 -1.70
C VAL A 114 6.71 3.98 -2.46
N ALA A 115 6.05 3.10 -3.23
CA ALA A 115 4.81 3.46 -3.93
C ALA A 115 3.70 3.91 -2.99
N LEU A 116 3.57 3.31 -1.78
CA LEU A 116 2.64 3.76 -0.75
C LEU A 116 3.06 5.12 -0.17
N ALA A 117 4.34 5.31 0.11
CA ALA A 117 4.87 6.56 0.67
C ALA A 117 4.58 7.76 -0.25
N THR A 118 4.61 7.56 -1.57
CA THR A 118 4.26 8.63 -2.52
C THR A 118 2.80 9.09 -2.41
N LEU A 119 1.90 8.33 -1.79
CA LEU A 119 0.53 8.76 -1.55
C LEU A 119 0.44 9.77 -0.39
N ALA A 120 1.33 9.63 0.61
CA ALA A 120 1.42 10.59 1.71
C ALA A 120 2.11 11.90 1.30
N TRP A 121 2.95 11.87 0.26
CA TRP A 121 3.74 13.05 -0.19
C TRP A 121 2.85 14.24 -0.59
N GLY A 122 1.72 14.00 -1.25
CA GLY A 122 0.73 15.02 -1.59
C GLY A 122 -0.48 15.06 -0.64
N GLY A 123 -0.36 14.48 0.55
CA GLY A 123 -1.43 14.39 1.54
C GLY A 123 -1.58 15.64 2.41
N HIS A 124 -2.37 15.53 3.46
CA HIS A 124 -2.68 16.65 4.37
C HIS A 124 -1.48 17.19 5.14
N ALA A 125 -0.39 16.43 5.26
CA ALA A 125 0.84 16.88 5.93
C ALA A 125 1.41 18.16 5.33
N VAL A 126 1.24 18.39 4.01
CA VAL A 126 1.71 19.58 3.29
C VAL A 126 1.10 20.88 3.82
N MET A 127 0.00 20.81 4.56
CA MET A 127 -0.67 21.99 5.16
C MET A 127 0.03 22.50 6.43
N HIS A 128 1.06 21.78 6.92
CA HIS A 128 1.79 22.14 8.14
C HIS A 128 3.24 22.47 7.85
N ASP A 129 3.85 23.29 8.71
CA ASP A 129 5.23 23.69 8.62
C ASP A 129 6.10 23.07 9.74
N GLY A 130 7.41 22.99 9.50
CA GLY A 130 8.40 22.60 10.50
C GLY A 130 8.19 21.21 11.09
N LEU A 131 8.24 21.07 12.41
CA LEU A 131 8.14 19.79 13.10
C LEU A 131 6.76 19.12 12.91
N HIS A 132 5.69 19.91 12.82
CA HIS A 132 4.33 19.40 12.63
C HIS A 132 4.17 18.70 11.29
N TYR A 133 4.79 19.23 10.22
CA TYR A 133 4.86 18.56 8.93
C TYR A 133 5.43 17.14 9.04
N TYR A 134 6.62 17.01 9.67
CA TYR A 134 7.30 15.71 9.78
C TYR A 134 6.52 14.71 10.65
N LEU A 135 5.92 15.16 11.74
CA LEU A 135 5.11 14.31 12.61
C LEU A 135 3.85 13.81 11.90
N HIS A 136 3.16 14.69 11.18
CA HIS A 136 1.98 14.31 10.40
C HIS A 136 2.35 13.36 9.26
N LEU A 137 3.41 13.66 8.50
CA LEU A 137 3.92 12.79 7.44
C LEU A 137 4.31 11.40 7.97
N LEU A 138 5.01 11.35 9.11
CA LEU A 138 5.38 10.08 9.74
C LEU A 138 4.14 9.27 10.16
N SER A 139 3.12 9.95 10.69
CA SER A 139 1.84 9.34 11.04
C SER A 139 1.12 8.77 9.82
N ASP A 140 1.05 9.54 8.71
CA ASP A 140 0.47 9.10 7.44
C ASP A 140 1.21 7.87 6.87
N LEU A 141 2.54 7.91 6.85
CA LEU A 141 3.37 6.79 6.41
C LEU A 141 3.16 5.54 7.26
N THR A 142 3.08 5.72 8.59
CA THR A 142 2.81 4.62 9.53
C THR A 142 1.43 4.03 9.29
N HIS A 143 0.41 4.89 9.11
CA HIS A 143 -0.95 4.45 8.83
C HIS A 143 -1.05 3.67 7.51
N LEU A 144 -0.51 4.21 6.43
CA LEU A 144 -0.49 3.56 5.11
C LEU A 144 0.28 2.23 5.13
N GLY A 145 1.43 2.20 5.81
CA GLY A 145 2.24 1.00 5.97
C GLY A 145 1.50 -0.09 6.76
N ALA A 146 0.91 0.27 7.89
CA ALA A 146 0.14 -0.65 8.72
C ALA A 146 -1.13 -1.15 8.00
N ALA A 147 -1.87 -0.26 7.31
CA ALA A 147 -3.02 -0.63 6.48
C ALA A 147 -2.63 -1.55 5.33
N GLY A 148 -1.49 -1.28 4.69
CA GLY A 148 -0.93 -2.12 3.64
C GLY A 148 -0.54 -3.51 4.15
N ALA A 149 0.13 -3.59 5.30
CA ALA A 149 0.51 -4.85 5.95
C ALA A 149 -0.73 -5.68 6.35
N TRP A 150 -1.74 -5.03 6.92
CA TRP A 150 -3.02 -5.66 7.27
C TRP A 150 -3.74 -6.21 6.05
N THR A 151 -3.94 -5.38 5.03
CA THR A 151 -4.61 -5.76 3.78
C THR A 151 -3.88 -6.90 3.08
N GLY A 152 -2.54 -6.85 3.04
CA GLY A 152 -1.72 -7.89 2.45
C GLY A 152 -1.83 -9.22 3.17
N ALA A 153 -1.90 -9.22 4.51
CA ALA A 153 -2.12 -10.41 5.31
C ALA A 153 -3.50 -11.02 5.06
N LEU A 154 -4.57 -10.19 5.02
CA LEU A 154 -5.93 -10.67 4.71
C LEU A 154 -6.00 -11.32 3.33
N VAL A 155 -5.40 -10.70 2.31
CA VAL A 155 -5.33 -11.27 0.95
C VAL A 155 -4.54 -12.58 0.95
N ALA A 156 -3.42 -12.65 1.69
CA ALA A 156 -2.65 -13.88 1.82
C ALA A 156 -3.49 -15.01 2.44
N PHE A 157 -4.19 -14.73 3.54
CA PHE A 157 -5.09 -15.71 4.17
C PHE A 157 -6.24 -16.13 3.24
N ALA A 158 -6.84 -15.19 2.50
CA ALA A 158 -7.85 -15.53 1.51
C ALA A 158 -7.30 -16.51 0.46
N ILE A 159 -6.10 -16.25 -0.09
CA ILE A 159 -5.44 -17.15 -1.04
C ILE A 159 -5.14 -18.52 -0.40
N LEU A 160 -4.65 -18.55 0.84
CA LEU A 160 -4.36 -19.78 1.56
C LEU A 160 -5.62 -20.62 1.81
N LEU A 161 -6.72 -19.98 2.23
CA LEU A 161 -8.00 -20.64 2.50
C LEU A 161 -8.68 -21.15 1.22
N MET A 162 -8.66 -20.39 0.13
CA MET A 162 -9.21 -20.80 -1.17
C MET A 162 -8.49 -22.03 -1.74
N ARG A 163 -7.26 -22.29 -1.32
CA ARG A 163 -6.43 -23.41 -1.76
C ARG A 163 -6.36 -24.55 -0.74
N ARG A 164 -7.07 -24.42 0.37
CA ARG A 164 -7.10 -25.46 1.40
C ARG A 164 -7.63 -26.76 0.79
N ASN A 165 -6.80 -27.78 0.82
CA ASN A 165 -7.25 -29.14 0.57
C ASN A 165 -7.51 -29.81 1.93
N GLU A 166 -8.76 -30.10 2.22
CA GLU A 166 -9.17 -30.68 3.53
C GLU A 166 -8.52 -32.03 3.82
N HIS A 167 -8.12 -32.75 2.78
CA HIS A 167 -7.45 -34.04 2.89
C HIS A 167 -5.91 -33.93 3.06
N ASN A 168 -5.37 -32.71 3.03
CA ASN A 168 -3.92 -32.48 3.16
C ASN A 168 -3.59 -31.81 4.50
N ALA A 169 -3.15 -32.63 5.48
CA ALA A 169 -2.72 -32.15 6.80
C ALA A 169 -1.68 -31.02 6.72
N GLN A 170 -0.80 -31.05 5.69
CA GLN A 170 0.21 -30.02 5.48
C GLN A 170 -0.38 -28.63 5.23
N SER A 171 -1.51 -28.53 4.51
CA SER A 171 -2.17 -27.23 4.29
C SER A 171 -2.74 -26.63 5.58
N VAL A 172 -3.25 -27.48 6.46
CA VAL A 172 -3.76 -27.03 7.77
C VAL A 172 -2.62 -26.52 8.65
N ILE A 173 -1.49 -27.24 8.67
CA ILE A 173 -0.28 -26.83 9.43
C ILE A 173 0.23 -25.47 8.96
N VAL A 174 0.33 -25.26 7.64
CA VAL A 174 0.79 -23.98 7.08
C VAL A 174 -0.12 -22.83 7.47
N ILE A 175 -1.43 -23.01 7.39
CA ILE A 175 -2.40 -21.99 7.76
C ILE A 175 -2.31 -21.68 9.26
N SER A 176 -2.24 -22.72 10.10
CA SER A 176 -2.13 -22.56 11.56
C SER A 176 -0.84 -21.83 11.97
N ASP A 177 0.31 -22.21 11.41
CA ASP A 177 1.60 -21.55 11.68
C ASP A 177 1.60 -20.10 11.22
N SER A 178 1.08 -19.83 10.01
CA SER A 178 0.96 -18.47 9.48
C SER A 178 0.01 -17.61 10.33
N LEU A 179 -1.08 -18.20 10.85
CA LEU A 179 -2.02 -17.50 11.71
C LEU A 179 -1.40 -17.16 13.07
N ALA A 180 -0.63 -18.10 13.65
CA ALA A 180 0.08 -17.85 14.90
C ALA A 180 1.10 -16.71 14.79
N LYS A 181 1.88 -16.68 13.68
CA LYS A 181 2.81 -15.58 13.39
C LYS A 181 2.08 -14.26 13.16
N PHE A 182 0.95 -14.31 12.45
CA PHE A 182 0.13 -13.12 12.21
C PHE A 182 -0.52 -12.60 13.49
N ALA A 183 -0.89 -13.44 14.44
CA ALA A 183 -1.50 -12.99 15.69
C ALA A 183 -0.62 -11.98 16.44
N THR A 184 0.71 -12.23 16.49
CA THR A 184 1.66 -11.29 17.09
C THR A 184 1.86 -10.04 16.22
N ALA A 185 2.16 -10.21 14.93
CA ALA A 185 2.37 -9.09 14.01
C ALA A 185 1.10 -8.25 13.85
N GLY A 186 -0.07 -8.89 13.78
CA GLY A 186 -1.37 -8.25 13.65
C GLY A 186 -1.70 -7.34 14.83
N THR A 187 -1.35 -7.74 16.06
CA THR A 187 -1.51 -6.87 17.24
C THR A 187 -0.72 -5.57 17.08
N VAL A 188 0.55 -5.67 16.66
CA VAL A 188 1.39 -4.49 16.42
C VAL A 188 0.82 -3.63 15.30
N ILE A 189 0.37 -4.25 14.20
CA ILE A 189 -0.24 -3.55 13.06
C ILE A 189 -1.50 -2.80 13.50
N VAL A 190 -2.39 -3.42 14.28
CA VAL A 190 -3.63 -2.78 14.75
C VAL A 190 -3.32 -1.62 15.70
N VAL A 191 -2.38 -1.79 16.62
CA VAL A 191 -1.94 -0.70 17.50
C VAL A 191 -1.39 0.47 16.69
N ALA A 192 -0.54 0.19 15.69
CA ALA A 192 0.00 1.21 14.78
C ALA A 192 -1.12 1.92 13.99
N LEU A 193 -2.12 1.17 13.50
CA LEU A 193 -3.29 1.73 12.81
C LEU A 193 -4.09 2.68 13.70
N ILE A 194 -4.40 2.27 14.93
CA ILE A 194 -5.19 3.08 15.86
C ILE A 194 -4.43 4.34 16.25
N LEU A 195 -3.16 4.22 16.63
CA LEU A 195 -2.36 5.37 17.05
C LEU A 195 -2.14 6.36 15.91
N SER A 196 -1.80 5.89 14.72
CA SER A 196 -1.61 6.76 13.56
C SER A 196 -2.93 7.40 13.10
N ALA A 197 -4.04 6.66 13.14
CA ALA A 197 -5.36 7.23 12.83
C ALA A 197 -5.75 8.34 13.81
N LEU A 198 -5.47 8.15 15.12
CA LEU A 198 -5.73 9.17 16.13
C LEU A 198 -4.88 10.42 15.90
N VAL A 199 -3.58 10.24 15.63
CA VAL A 199 -2.68 11.38 15.33
C VAL A 199 -3.13 12.11 14.08
N ASN A 200 -3.42 11.41 12.98
CA ASN A 200 -3.91 12.02 11.75
C ASN A 200 -5.23 12.78 11.96
N TYR A 201 -6.14 12.18 12.74
CA TYR A 201 -7.40 12.86 13.09
C TYR A 201 -7.16 14.18 13.86
N LEU A 202 -6.26 14.16 14.86
CA LEU A 202 -5.93 15.37 15.63
C LEU A 202 -5.33 16.48 14.77
N TYR A 203 -4.50 16.14 13.78
CA TYR A 203 -3.96 17.10 12.83
C TYR A 203 -5.04 17.66 11.88
N ILE A 204 -5.89 16.81 11.32
CA ILE A 204 -6.94 17.21 10.38
C ILE A 204 -8.05 18.02 11.10
N ALA A 205 -8.38 17.65 12.32
CA ALA A 205 -9.43 18.32 13.12
C ALA A 205 -8.91 19.50 13.96
N GLU A 206 -7.64 19.90 13.78
CA GLU A 206 -7.00 20.99 14.55
C GLU A 206 -7.17 20.82 16.07
N GLY A 207 -7.12 19.58 16.54
CA GLY A 207 -7.32 19.21 17.94
C GLY A 207 -8.78 19.24 18.43
N ASN A 208 -9.74 19.53 17.56
CA ASN A 208 -11.15 19.56 17.91
C ASN A 208 -11.77 18.15 17.85
N LEU A 209 -12.14 17.59 19.00
CA LEU A 209 -12.77 16.27 19.09
C LEU A 209 -14.32 16.33 18.92
N THR A 210 -14.90 17.50 18.89
CA THR A 210 -16.37 17.67 18.80
C THR A 210 -16.99 17.01 17.56
N PRO A 211 -16.36 17.08 16.35
CA PRO A 211 -16.89 16.40 15.18
C PRO A 211 -16.92 14.88 15.31
N LEU A 212 -16.00 14.28 16.08
CA LEU A 212 -15.95 12.83 16.32
C LEU A 212 -17.21 12.34 17.04
N PHE A 213 -17.73 13.13 17.99
CA PHE A 213 -18.89 12.73 18.79
C PHE A 213 -20.22 13.20 18.21
N ASN A 214 -20.23 14.31 17.44
CA ASN A 214 -21.45 14.98 17.00
C ASN A 214 -21.77 14.78 15.51
N SER A 215 -20.82 14.31 14.68
CA SER A 215 -21.08 14.02 13.27
C SER A 215 -21.68 12.64 13.05
N SER A 216 -22.43 12.49 11.95
CA SER A 216 -22.93 11.17 11.51
C SER A 216 -21.77 10.19 11.21
N TRP A 217 -20.61 10.68 10.82
CA TRP A 217 -19.39 9.90 10.59
C TRP A 217 -18.76 9.39 11.87
N GLY A 218 -18.66 10.24 12.91
CA GLY A 218 -18.09 9.85 14.20
C GLY A 218 -18.93 8.83 14.97
N ARG A 219 -20.20 8.65 14.62
CA ARG A 219 -21.08 7.63 15.20
C ARG A 219 -20.97 6.25 14.53
N ILE A 220 -20.24 6.16 13.42
CA ILE A 220 -20.04 4.91 12.65
C ILE A 220 -18.65 4.30 12.96
N LEU A 221 -17.71 5.11 13.48
CA LEU A 221 -16.37 4.66 13.96
C LEU A 221 -16.46 4.15 15.39
#